data_dfec0476bd4b45bc7cd86fcdd9edbcfd
#
_entry.id   dfec0476bd4b45bc7cd86fcdd9edbcfd
#
_cell.length_a   1.000
_cell.length_b   1.000
_cell.length_c   1.000
_cell.angle_alpha   90.00
_cell.angle_beta   90.00
_cell.angle_gamma   90.00
#
_symmetry.space_group_name_H-M   'P 1'
#
loop_
_entity.id
_entity.type
_entity.pdbx_description
1 polymer ?
#
loop_
_entity_poly.entity_id
_entity_poly.type
_entity_poly.pdbx_seq_one_letter_code
_entity_poly.pdbx_strand_id
1 'polypeptide(L)'
;MNIETALKEAMTIDGAVGVCLVDWDSGMSLGALGGGKYLDLDVAAAGNTEVIRAKMRTMESLRLDDAIEDILITLGKQYHLIRLLKNSRDEQGLFL
;
A
#
# COMPACT_ATOMS: atom_id res chain seq x y z
N MET A 1 -2.68 -10.22 13.58
CA MET A 1 -3.74 -9.70 12.68
C MET A 1 -4.14 -10.77 11.69
N ASN A 2 -5.43 -10.95 11.47
CA ASN A 2 -5.91 -11.84 10.41
C ASN A 2 -5.96 -11.08 9.10
N ILE A 3 -5.07 -11.41 8.18
CA ILE A 3 -4.94 -10.70 6.90
C ILE A 3 -6.22 -10.81 6.08
N GLU A 4 -6.80 -11.99 5.99
CA GLU A 4 -8.02 -12.20 5.22
C GLU A 4 -9.17 -11.33 5.73
N THR A 5 -9.37 -11.28 7.03
CA THR A 5 -10.41 -10.45 7.64
C THR A 5 -10.16 -8.96 7.38
N ALA A 6 -8.91 -8.52 7.54
CA ALA A 6 -8.55 -7.13 7.30
C ALA A 6 -8.82 -6.72 5.85
N LEU A 7 -8.48 -7.57 4.89
CA LEU A 7 -8.74 -7.30 3.47
C LEU A 7 -10.24 -7.22 3.18
N LYS A 8 -11.02 -8.13 3.77
CA LYS A 8 -12.48 -8.12 3.60
C LYS A 8 -13.10 -6.85 4.17
N GLU A 9 -12.65 -6.43 5.34
CA GLU A 9 -13.14 -5.19 5.94
C GLU A 9 -12.79 -3.97 5.08
N ALA A 10 -11.59 -3.91 4.54
CA ALA A 10 -11.18 -2.81 3.67
C ALA A 10 -12.06 -2.75 2.42
N MET A 11 -12.44 -3.89 1.87
CA MET A 11 -13.30 -3.93 0.69
C MET A 11 -14.75 -3.54 0.96
N THR A 12 -15.15 -3.41 2.23
CA THR A 12 -16.49 -2.88 2.55
C THR A 12 -16.57 -1.37 2.40
N ILE A 13 -15.44 -0.70 2.26
CA ILE A 13 -15.43 0.75 2.05
C ILE A 13 -16.09 1.05 0.70
N ASP A 14 -17.04 1.98 0.72
CA ASP A 14 -17.77 2.34 -0.48
C ASP A 14 -16.83 2.87 -1.55
N GLY A 15 -16.91 2.29 -2.74
CA GLY A 15 -16.02 2.66 -3.85
C GLY A 15 -14.70 1.90 -3.89
N ALA A 16 -14.44 1.01 -2.94
CA ALA A 16 -13.21 0.22 -2.95
C ALA A 16 -13.17 -0.70 -4.18
N VAL A 17 -12.10 -0.60 -4.96
CA VAL A 17 -11.90 -1.40 -6.16
C VAL A 17 -11.00 -2.59 -5.89
N GLY A 18 -9.99 -2.40 -5.05
CA GLY A 18 -9.07 -3.47 -4.69
C GLY A 18 -8.21 -3.07 -3.51
N VAL A 19 -7.70 -4.06 -2.82
CA VAL A 19 -6.83 -3.87 -1.67
C VAL A 19 -5.80 -4.99 -1.65
N CYS A 20 -4.58 -4.66 -1.25
CA CYS A 20 -3.57 -5.68 -0.99
C CYS A 20 -2.72 -5.29 0.21
N LEU A 21 -2.23 -6.30 0.89
CA LEU A 21 -1.23 -6.14 1.95
C LEU A 21 0.11 -6.55 1.37
N VAL A 22 1.11 -5.69 1.55
CA VAL A 22 2.40 -5.82 0.89
C VAL A 22 3.51 -5.89 1.92
N ASP A 23 4.44 -6.81 1.70
CA ASP A 23 5.72 -6.80 2.41
C ASP A 23 6.64 -5.83 1.66
N TRP A 24 6.85 -4.63 2.23
CA TRP A 24 7.61 -3.61 1.53
C TRP A 24 9.11 -3.95 1.40
N ASP A 25 9.58 -4.88 2.18
CA ASP A 25 10.96 -5.34 2.11
C ASP A 25 11.21 -6.09 0.79
N SER A 26 10.27 -6.93 0.38
CA SER A 26 10.36 -7.70 -0.86
C SER A 26 9.53 -7.12 -2.01
N GLY A 27 8.52 -6.31 -1.71
CA GLY A 27 7.54 -5.84 -2.69
C GLY A 27 6.48 -6.87 -3.04
N MET A 28 6.43 -7.98 -2.32
CA MET A 28 5.50 -9.06 -2.60
C MET A 28 4.17 -8.85 -1.88
N SER A 29 3.09 -9.20 -2.55
CA SER A 29 1.76 -9.21 -1.95
C SER A 29 1.64 -10.38 -0.97
N LEU A 30 1.18 -10.09 0.24
CA LEU A 30 0.87 -11.10 1.26
C LEU A 30 -0.59 -11.53 1.19
N GLY A 31 -1.41 -10.79 0.49
CA GLY A 31 -2.81 -11.06 0.29
C GLY A 31 -3.47 -9.93 -0.46
N ALA A 32 -4.51 -10.23 -1.22
CA ALA A 32 -5.20 -9.23 -2.02
C ALA A 32 -6.65 -9.63 -2.24
N LEU A 33 -7.52 -8.63 -2.37
CA LEU A 33 -8.91 -8.80 -2.78
C LEU A 33 -9.26 -7.72 -3.79
N GLY A 34 -10.15 -8.04 -4.70
CA GLY A 34 -10.57 -7.09 -5.73
C GLY A 34 -9.54 -6.97 -6.84
N GLY A 35 -9.45 -5.77 -7.41
CA GLY A 35 -8.63 -5.53 -8.59
C GLY A 35 -9.33 -5.97 -9.85
N GLY A 36 -8.56 -6.36 -10.86
CA GLY A 36 -9.10 -6.85 -12.12
C GLY A 36 -8.26 -6.40 -13.31
N LYS A 37 -8.93 -6.34 -14.46
CA LYS A 37 -8.26 -6.06 -15.74
C LYS A 37 -7.46 -4.77 -15.74
N TYR A 38 -7.96 -3.73 -15.07
CA TYR A 38 -7.33 -2.41 -15.06
C TYR A 38 -6.57 -2.12 -13.77
N LEU A 39 -6.48 -3.11 -12.88
CA LEU A 39 -5.79 -2.96 -11.61
C LEU A 39 -5.17 -4.29 -11.21
N ASP A 40 -3.95 -4.51 -11.67
CA ASP A 40 -3.15 -5.67 -11.28
C ASP A 40 -2.50 -5.36 -9.92
N LEU A 41 -3.00 -5.99 -8.87
CA LEU A 41 -2.54 -5.70 -7.51
C LEU A 41 -1.11 -6.16 -7.25
N ASP A 42 -0.61 -7.19 -7.94
CA ASP A 42 0.78 -7.60 -7.81
C ASP A 42 1.72 -6.55 -8.41
N VAL A 43 1.35 -6.00 -9.56
CA VAL A 43 2.10 -4.91 -10.18
C VAL A 43 2.05 -3.66 -9.29
N ALA A 44 0.87 -3.36 -8.75
CA ALA A 44 0.71 -2.22 -7.85
C ALA A 44 1.57 -2.37 -6.59
N ALA A 45 1.60 -3.57 -6.01
CA ALA A 45 2.40 -3.85 -4.82
C ALA A 45 3.89 -3.59 -5.09
N ALA A 46 4.42 -4.12 -6.18
CA ALA A 46 5.82 -3.94 -6.54
C ALA A 46 6.16 -2.48 -6.84
N GLY A 47 5.33 -1.82 -7.65
CA GLY A 47 5.57 -0.43 -8.05
C GLY A 47 5.44 0.54 -6.89
N ASN A 48 4.44 0.36 -6.04
CA ASN A 48 4.24 1.25 -4.90
C ASN A 48 5.30 1.06 -3.81
N THR A 49 5.88 -0.12 -3.71
CA THR A 49 7.03 -0.35 -2.84
C THR A 49 8.21 0.56 -3.26
N GLU A 50 8.43 0.72 -4.54
CA GLU A 50 9.48 1.61 -5.05
C GLU A 50 9.17 3.08 -4.73
N VAL A 51 7.90 3.48 -4.76
CA VAL A 51 7.50 4.84 -4.38
C VAL A 51 7.88 5.11 -2.92
N ILE A 52 7.58 4.16 -2.03
CA ILE A 52 7.89 4.28 -0.61
C ILE A 52 9.41 4.37 -0.40
N ARG A 53 10.16 3.50 -1.04
CA ARG A 53 11.62 3.48 -0.92
C ARG A 53 12.24 4.80 -1.40
N ALA A 54 11.75 5.33 -2.51
CA ALA A 54 12.23 6.60 -3.04
C ALA A 54 11.97 7.74 -2.05
N LYS A 55 10.79 7.77 -1.45
CA LYS A 55 10.46 8.81 -0.47
C LYS A 55 11.29 8.66 0.80
N MET A 56 11.51 7.44 1.27
CA MET A 56 12.35 7.20 2.44
C MET A 56 13.79 7.68 2.21
N ARG A 57 14.34 7.41 1.03
CA ARG A 57 15.67 7.92 0.67
C ARG A 57 15.72 9.44 0.66
N THR A 58 14.70 10.08 0.14
CA THR A 58 14.59 11.53 0.11
C THR A 58 14.54 12.11 1.53
N MET A 59 13.75 11.49 2.40
CA MET A 59 13.65 11.93 3.79
C MET A 59 14.99 11.81 4.51
N GLU A 60 15.70 10.72 4.27
CA GLU A 60 17.04 10.53 4.83
C GLU A 60 18.01 11.60 4.33
N SER A 61 17.97 11.90 3.04
CA SER A 61 18.81 12.97 2.46
C SER A 61 18.48 14.34 3.02
N LEU A 62 17.22 14.58 3.36
CA LEU A 62 16.77 15.81 4.00
C LEU A 62 17.02 15.82 5.51
N ARG A 63 17.47 14.71 6.05
CA ARG A 63 17.68 14.53 7.50
C ARG A 63 16.42 14.77 8.31
N LEU A 64 15.28 14.30 7.77
CA LEU A 64 14.02 14.37 8.48
C LEU A 64 13.94 13.24 9.50
N ASP A 65 13.73 13.59 10.75
CA ASP A 65 13.48 12.62 11.81
C ASP A 65 11.96 12.42 11.91
N ASP A 66 11.43 11.69 10.95
CA ASP A 66 9.98 11.51 10.81
C ASP A 66 9.70 10.16 10.14
N ALA A 67 8.44 9.82 10.03
CA ALA A 67 8.00 8.59 9.40
C ALA A 67 6.80 8.87 8.50
N ILE A 68 6.71 8.11 7.42
CA ILE A 68 5.56 8.18 6.53
C ILE A 68 4.39 7.45 7.19
N GLU A 69 3.25 8.11 7.30
CA GLU A 69 2.02 7.48 7.74
C GLU A 69 1.22 6.95 6.55
N ASP A 70 0.90 7.85 5.63
CA ASP A 70 0.11 7.54 4.44
C ASP A 70 0.66 8.26 3.23
N ILE A 71 0.45 7.69 2.06
CA ILE A 71 0.67 8.35 0.77
C ILE A 71 -0.64 8.25 0.01
N LEU A 72 -1.22 9.39 -0.34
CA LEU A 72 -2.41 9.44 -1.17
C LEU A 72 -2.05 9.96 -2.55
N ILE A 73 -2.32 9.15 -3.56
CA ILE A 73 -2.09 9.52 -4.95
C ILE A 73 -3.45 9.65 -5.62
N THR A 74 -3.76 10.84 -6.09
CA THR A 74 -5.01 11.10 -6.78
C THR A 74 -4.80 11.00 -8.29
N LEU A 75 -5.49 10.08 -8.90
CA LEU A 75 -5.52 9.94 -10.35
C LEU A 75 -6.82 10.56 -10.88
N GLY A 76 -6.95 10.65 -12.18
CA GLY A 76 -8.16 11.22 -12.77
C GLY A 76 -9.43 10.44 -12.45
N LYS A 77 -9.31 9.13 -12.26
CA LYS A 77 -10.47 8.25 -12.06
C LYS A 77 -10.38 7.39 -10.79
N GLN A 78 -9.30 7.46 -10.06
CA GLN A 78 -9.06 6.61 -8.89
C GLN A 78 -8.26 7.36 -7.83
N TYR A 79 -8.36 6.88 -6.62
CA TYR A 79 -7.46 7.26 -5.53
C TYR A 79 -6.65 6.03 -5.13
N HIS A 80 -5.34 6.18 -5.01
CA HIS A 80 -4.48 5.12 -4.51
C HIS A 80 -3.94 5.54 -3.15
N LEU A 81 -4.34 4.83 -2.11
CA LEU A 81 -3.90 5.10 -0.75
C LEU A 81 -2.92 4.02 -0.31
N ILE A 82 -1.74 4.45 0.10
CA ILE A 82 -0.73 3.56 0.66
C ILE A 82 -0.61 3.90 2.14
N ARG A 83 -0.96 2.96 3.00
CA ARG A 83 -0.83 3.12 4.44
C ARG A 83 0.27 2.21 4.96
N LEU A 84 1.23 2.80 5.64
CA LEU A 84 2.32 2.05 6.25
C LEU A 84 1.87 1.55 7.62
N LEU A 85 1.86 0.23 7.77
CA LEU A 85 1.47 -0.41 9.02
C LEU A 85 2.71 -0.58 9.88
N LYS A 86 2.63 -0.10 11.10
CA LYS A 86 3.74 -0.22 12.05
C LYS A 86 3.59 -1.52 12.81
N ASN A 87 4.42 -2.48 12.47
CA ASN A 87 4.53 -3.70 13.24
C ASN A 87 5.97 -4.19 13.20
N SER A 88 6.23 -5.31 13.84
CA SER A 88 7.59 -5.86 13.93
C SER A 88 8.13 -6.38 12.60
N ARG A 89 7.31 -6.42 11.56
CA ARG A 89 7.67 -6.97 10.24
C ARG A 89 7.55 -5.96 9.12
N ASP A 90 7.34 -4.69 9.43
CA ASP A 90 7.24 -3.60 8.45
C ASP A 90 6.24 -3.88 7.33
N GLU A 91 5.12 -4.48 7.66
CA GLU A 91 4.05 -4.75 6.70
C GLU A 91 3.34 -3.47 6.31
N GLN A 92 2.81 -3.45 5.09
CA GLN A 92 2.11 -2.29 4.55
C GLN A 92 0.78 -2.69 3.94
N GLY A 93 -0.20 -1.80 4.08
CA GLY A 93 -1.46 -1.94 3.39
C GLY A 93 -1.56 -0.98 2.22
N LEU A 94 -2.10 -1.44 1.11
CA LEU A 94 -2.41 -0.61 -0.06
C LEU A 94 -3.91 -0.67 -0.31
N PHE A 95 -4.56 0.50 -0.38
CA PHE A 95 -6.00 0.62 -0.62
C PHE A 95 -6.25 1.43 -1.88
N LEU A 96 -7.11 0.93 -2.73
CA LEU A 96 -7.40 1.55 -4.02
C LEU A 96 -8.90 1.78 -4.21
#